data_de829367b80842813350e7f0b3c72621
#
_entry.id   de829367b80842813350e7f0b3c72621
#
_cell.length_a   1.000
_cell.length_b   1.000
_cell.length_c   1.000
_cell.angle_alpha   90.00
_cell.angle_beta   90.00
_cell.angle_gamma   90.00
#
_symmetry.space_group_name_H-M   'P 1'
#
loop_
_entity.id
_entity.type
_entity.pdbx_description
1 polymer ?
#
loop_
_entity_poly.entity_id
_entity_poly.type
_entity_poly.pdbx_seq_one_letter_code
_entity_poly.pdbx_strand_id
1 'polypeptide(L)'
;MNKIEGILDKSDYEGYWDFINYRIAGHWLDEKLDELYPDNMYKGLIATLVYWIEREDEKMIVWKRILPNENETTICPILMCPDDNDFSCILIVAEIKNCGNFKQWRRIGIDKTNEWEAEKLGSIVEWF
;
A
#
# COMPACT_ATOMS: atom_id res chain seq x y z
N MET A 1 5.05 -7.77 18.73
CA MET A 1 4.30 -7.62 17.46
C MET A 1 3.93 -6.17 17.25
N ASN A 2 4.26 -5.61 16.11
CA ASN A 2 3.90 -4.23 15.79
C ASN A 2 2.41 -4.14 15.44
N LYS A 3 1.77 -3.08 15.89
CA LYS A 3 0.38 -2.81 15.60
C LYS A 3 0.27 -1.96 14.34
N ILE A 4 -0.57 -2.38 13.39
CA ILE A 4 -0.90 -1.61 12.20
C ILE A 4 -2.27 -0.99 12.42
N GLU A 5 -2.36 0.33 12.20
CA GLU A 5 -3.60 1.08 12.37
C GLU A 5 -3.95 1.80 11.07
N GLY A 6 -5.22 1.78 10.71
CA GLY A 6 -5.76 2.65 9.69
C GLY A 6 -6.36 3.87 10.38
N ILE A 7 -5.75 5.02 10.18
CA ILE A 7 -6.18 6.26 10.85
C ILE A 7 -6.53 7.29 9.79
N LEU A 8 -7.69 7.92 9.96
CA LEU A 8 -8.09 9.02 9.10
C LEU A 8 -7.14 10.19 9.33
N ASP A 9 -6.47 10.62 8.28
CA ASP A 9 -5.48 11.67 8.34
C ASP A 9 -5.61 12.61 7.15
N LYS A 10 -5.00 13.77 7.29
CA LYS A 10 -4.99 14.79 6.23
C LYS A 10 -3.77 14.60 5.35
N SER A 11 -3.98 14.65 4.04
CA SER A 11 -2.88 14.59 3.09
C SER A 11 -1.99 15.83 3.19
N ASP A 12 -0.68 15.65 3.03
CA ASP A 12 0.28 16.75 2.88
C ASP A 12 0.17 17.44 1.50
N TYR A 13 -0.61 16.86 0.60
CA TYR A 13 -0.80 17.40 -0.76
C TYR A 13 -2.02 18.31 -0.81
N GLU A 14 -1.81 19.50 -1.36
CA GLU A 14 -2.89 20.47 -1.56
C GLU A 14 -3.96 19.88 -2.49
N GLY A 15 -5.22 20.02 -2.09
CA GLY A 15 -6.34 19.52 -2.87
C GLY A 15 -6.80 18.10 -2.54
N TYR A 16 -6.07 17.41 -1.67
CA TYR A 16 -6.49 16.09 -1.20
C TYR A 16 -7.25 16.20 0.12
N TRP A 17 -8.27 15.35 0.26
CA TRP A 17 -9.12 15.28 1.44
C TRP A 17 -8.51 14.35 2.48
N ASP A 18 -9.11 14.31 3.66
CA ASP A 18 -8.76 13.33 4.68
C ASP A 18 -8.95 11.91 4.13
N PHE A 19 -8.01 11.03 4.40
CA PHE A 19 -8.03 9.66 3.91
C PHE A 19 -7.47 8.73 4.98
N ILE A 20 -7.73 7.42 4.81
CA ILE A 20 -7.16 6.42 5.71
C ILE A 20 -5.68 6.26 5.37
N ASN A 21 -4.83 6.48 6.36
CA ASN A 21 -3.40 6.28 6.23
C ASN A 21 -2.93 5.19 7.21
N TYR A 22 -1.80 4.59 6.92
CA TYR A 22 -1.27 3.50 7.74
C TYR A 22 -0.30 4.02 8.79
N ARG A 23 -0.50 3.54 10.03
CA ARG A 23 0.37 3.84 11.14
C ARG A 23 0.86 2.52 11.73
N ILE A 24 2.18 2.36 11.82
CA ILE A 24 2.82 1.14 12.34
C ILE A 24 3.72 1.51 13.49
N ALA A 25 3.49 0.89 14.65
CA ALA A 25 4.26 1.15 15.86
C ALA A 25 4.34 2.66 16.20
N GLY A 26 3.26 3.40 15.94
CA GLY A 26 3.20 4.83 16.21
C GLY A 26 3.81 5.73 15.14
N HIS A 27 4.28 5.17 14.03
CA HIS A 27 4.89 5.93 12.93
C HIS A 27 4.05 5.83 11.66
N TRP A 28 3.91 6.94 10.95
CA TRP A 28 3.30 6.93 9.62
C TRP A 28 4.19 6.12 8.66
N LEU A 29 3.59 5.21 7.90
CA LEU A 29 4.35 4.28 7.07
C LEU A 29 5.18 4.99 6.00
N ASP A 30 4.61 5.97 5.32
CA ASP A 30 5.32 6.73 4.29
C ASP A 30 6.53 7.48 4.87
N GLU A 31 6.36 8.10 6.03
CA GLU A 31 7.45 8.82 6.71
C GLU A 31 8.53 7.86 7.18
N LYS A 32 8.15 6.69 7.69
CA LYS A 32 9.11 5.67 8.13
C LYS A 32 9.92 5.12 6.98
N LEU A 33 9.30 4.88 5.83
CA LEU A 33 10.00 4.43 4.63
C LEU A 33 10.97 5.50 4.11
N ASP A 34 10.56 6.76 4.14
CA ASP A 34 11.43 7.87 3.75
C ASP A 34 12.64 8.02 4.69
N GLU A 35 12.43 7.83 5.99
CA GLU A 35 13.51 7.84 6.98
C GLU A 35 14.54 6.74 6.72
N LEU A 36 14.09 5.54 6.38
CA LEU A 36 14.96 4.39 6.11
C LEU A 36 15.63 4.46 4.74
N TYR A 37 14.98 5.06 3.76
CA TYR A 37 15.43 5.13 2.37
C TYR A 37 15.22 6.55 1.82
N PRO A 38 15.98 7.56 2.29
CA PRO A 38 15.67 8.97 2.04
C PRO A 38 15.76 9.42 0.58
N ASP A 39 16.46 8.68 -0.26
CA ASP A 39 16.64 9.07 -1.66
C ASP A 39 15.54 8.61 -2.61
N ASN A 40 14.52 7.93 -2.09
CA ASN A 40 13.49 7.27 -2.91
C ASN A 40 12.13 7.97 -2.93
N MET A 41 12.01 9.12 -2.28
CA MET A 41 10.80 9.95 -2.30
C MET A 41 9.53 9.25 -1.79
N TYR A 42 9.65 8.46 -0.74
CA TYR A 42 8.50 7.73 -0.19
C TYR A 42 7.55 8.59 0.65
N LYS A 43 8.04 9.71 1.18
CA LYS A 43 7.21 10.61 1.98
C LYS A 43 6.14 11.24 1.10
N GLY A 44 4.89 11.17 1.58
CA GLY A 44 3.75 11.71 0.86
C GLY A 44 3.01 10.70 0.00
N LEU A 45 3.47 9.44 -0.08
CA LEU A 45 2.69 8.39 -0.70
C LEU A 45 1.40 8.19 0.09
N ILE A 46 0.30 7.90 -0.61
CA ILE A 46 -1.02 7.75 0.00
C ILE A 46 -1.47 6.30 -0.02
N ALA A 47 -2.33 5.94 0.93
CA ALA A 47 -2.91 4.61 1.01
C ALA A 47 -3.76 4.30 -0.23
N THR A 48 -3.61 3.08 -0.74
CA THR A 48 -4.38 2.63 -1.91
C THR A 48 -5.87 2.41 -1.60
N LEU A 49 -6.24 2.41 -0.32
CA LEU A 49 -7.63 2.31 0.12
C LEU A 49 -8.37 3.65 -0.01
N VAL A 50 -8.28 4.27 -1.15
CA VAL A 50 -8.96 5.55 -1.43
C VAL A 50 -9.98 5.36 -2.53
N TYR A 51 -11.07 6.15 -2.45
CA TYR A 51 -12.18 6.02 -3.40
C TYR A 51 -11.84 6.55 -4.79
N TRP A 52 -10.82 7.38 -4.91
CA TRP A 52 -10.51 8.05 -6.17
C TRP A 52 -9.49 7.35 -7.06
N ILE A 53 -9.16 6.08 -6.80
CA ILE A 53 -8.47 5.27 -7.81
C ILE A 53 -9.42 5.19 -9.01
N GLU A 54 -8.97 5.68 -10.18
CA GLU A 54 -9.83 5.81 -11.35
C GLU A 54 -10.15 4.48 -12.01
N ARG A 55 -9.20 3.56 -12.06
CA ARG A 55 -9.38 2.27 -12.71
C ARG A 55 -10.04 1.27 -11.77
N GLU A 56 -11.19 0.74 -12.19
CA GLU A 56 -11.93 -0.25 -11.41
C GLU A 56 -11.15 -1.55 -11.21
N ASP A 57 -10.38 -2.00 -12.22
CA ASP A 57 -9.57 -3.20 -12.10
C ASP A 57 -8.50 -3.05 -11.00
N GLU A 58 -7.87 -1.89 -10.89
CA GLU A 58 -6.89 -1.59 -9.84
C GLU A 58 -7.55 -1.50 -8.46
N LYS A 59 -8.68 -0.84 -8.37
CA LYS A 59 -9.46 -0.75 -7.14
C LYS A 59 -9.85 -2.14 -6.63
N MET A 60 -10.30 -3.01 -7.50
CA MET A 60 -10.68 -4.37 -7.17
C MET A 60 -9.50 -5.20 -6.67
N ILE A 61 -8.31 -5.01 -7.23
CA ILE A 61 -7.09 -5.70 -6.77
C ILE A 61 -6.80 -5.35 -5.31
N VAL A 62 -6.89 -4.08 -4.93
CA VAL A 62 -6.68 -3.66 -3.54
C VAL A 62 -7.69 -4.35 -2.62
N TRP A 63 -8.97 -4.25 -2.93
CA TRP A 63 -10.04 -4.81 -2.09
C TRP A 63 -10.00 -6.32 -1.99
N LYS A 64 -9.58 -7.02 -3.04
CA LYS A 64 -9.40 -8.46 -3.04
C LYS A 64 -8.22 -8.92 -2.20
N ARG A 65 -7.15 -8.13 -2.18
CA ARG A 65 -5.86 -8.56 -1.62
C ARG A 65 -5.58 -8.05 -0.22
N ILE A 66 -6.27 -7.00 0.23
CA ILE A 66 -6.03 -6.43 1.56
C ILE A 66 -6.47 -7.36 2.70
N LEU A 67 -7.49 -8.18 2.44
CA LEU A 67 -7.97 -9.18 3.38
C LEU A 67 -8.08 -10.53 2.65
N PRO A 68 -6.98 -11.29 2.55
CA PRO A 68 -7.02 -12.61 1.94
C PRO A 68 -7.89 -13.57 2.74
N ASN A 69 -8.30 -14.67 2.12
CA ASN A 69 -9.02 -15.73 2.81
C ASN A 69 -8.15 -16.37 3.89
N GLU A 70 -8.77 -17.02 4.86
CA GLU A 70 -8.04 -17.67 5.95
C GLU A 70 -6.97 -18.62 5.40
N ASN A 71 -5.77 -18.53 5.93
CA ASN A 71 -4.56 -19.25 5.52
C ASN A 71 -4.02 -18.88 4.13
N GLU A 72 -4.62 -17.91 3.45
CA GLU A 72 -4.13 -17.40 2.18
C GLU A 72 -3.12 -16.27 2.38
N THR A 73 -2.15 -16.18 1.48
CA THR A 73 -1.17 -15.09 1.45
C THR A 73 -1.33 -14.32 0.13
N THR A 74 -1.40 -13.00 0.22
CA THR A 74 -1.51 -12.13 -0.96
C THR A 74 -0.44 -11.05 -0.94
N ILE A 75 -0.12 -10.52 -2.12
CA ILE A 75 0.72 -9.32 -2.26
C ILE A 75 -0.22 -8.19 -2.64
N CYS A 76 -0.42 -7.26 -1.72
CA CYS A 76 -1.38 -6.18 -1.85
C CYS A 76 -0.69 -4.82 -1.99
N PRO A 77 -1.07 -4.02 -3.00
CA PRO A 77 -0.61 -2.64 -3.05
C PRO A 77 -1.20 -1.86 -1.88
N ILE A 78 -0.34 -1.16 -1.15
CA ILE A 78 -0.74 -0.44 0.07
C ILE A 78 -0.52 1.07 -0.01
N LEU A 79 0.52 1.53 -0.70
CA LEU A 79 0.80 2.96 -0.90
C LEU A 79 1.03 3.25 -2.38
N MET A 80 0.61 4.41 -2.84
CA MET A 80 0.76 4.85 -4.23
C MET A 80 1.09 6.33 -4.30
N CYS A 81 1.50 6.79 -5.49
CA CYS A 81 1.68 8.22 -5.75
C CYS A 81 0.34 8.95 -5.71
N PRO A 82 0.27 10.13 -5.08
CA PRO A 82 -0.98 10.88 -5.04
C PRO A 82 -1.36 11.57 -6.36
N ASP A 83 -0.41 11.73 -7.27
CA ASP A 83 -0.61 12.55 -8.47
C ASP A 83 -1.44 11.89 -9.56
N ASP A 84 -1.33 10.57 -9.70
CA ASP A 84 -1.89 9.85 -10.85
C ASP A 84 -3.18 9.10 -10.55
N ASN A 85 -3.52 8.89 -9.29
CA ASN A 85 -4.71 8.13 -8.85
C ASN A 85 -4.78 6.72 -9.46
N ASP A 86 -3.63 6.15 -9.79
CA ASP A 86 -3.49 4.81 -10.35
C ASP A 86 -2.14 4.20 -9.95
N PHE A 87 -1.84 3.01 -10.47
CA PHE A 87 -0.63 2.27 -10.12
C PHE A 87 0.57 2.55 -11.03
N SER A 88 0.53 3.62 -11.82
CA SER A 88 1.56 3.92 -12.83
C SER A 88 2.87 4.46 -12.27
N CYS A 89 2.87 4.95 -11.04
CA CYS A 89 4.03 5.53 -10.37
C CYS A 89 4.62 4.56 -9.35
N ILE A 90 5.26 5.06 -8.30
CA ILE A 90 5.79 4.23 -7.21
C ILE A 90 4.63 3.51 -6.51
N LEU A 91 4.77 2.20 -6.37
CA LEU A 91 3.77 1.37 -5.73
C LEU A 91 4.43 0.51 -4.67
N ILE A 92 4.06 0.74 -3.43
CA ILE A 92 4.52 -0.04 -2.28
C ILE A 92 3.53 -1.16 -2.03
N VAL A 93 4.04 -2.37 -1.86
CA VAL A 93 3.23 -3.57 -1.63
C VAL A 93 3.57 -4.21 -0.29
N ALA A 94 2.61 -4.93 0.28
CA ALA A 94 2.80 -5.76 1.47
C ALA A 94 2.44 -7.20 1.17
N GLU A 95 3.22 -8.13 1.71
CA GLU A 95 2.85 -9.54 1.72
C GLU A 95 1.99 -9.78 2.96
N ILE A 96 0.72 -10.06 2.74
CA ILE A 96 -0.28 -10.19 3.81
C ILE A 96 -0.74 -11.63 3.93
N LYS A 97 -0.63 -12.19 5.13
CA LYS A 97 -1.17 -13.52 5.42
C LYS A 97 -2.33 -13.40 6.41
N ASN A 98 -3.43 -14.07 6.10
CA ASN A 98 -4.55 -14.20 7.03
C ASN A 98 -4.31 -15.42 7.92
N CYS A 99 -3.98 -15.18 9.18
CA CYS A 99 -3.71 -16.22 10.18
C CYS A 99 -4.93 -16.56 11.02
N GLY A 100 -6.13 -16.20 10.58
CA GLY A 100 -7.38 -16.43 11.31
C GLY A 100 -7.66 -15.29 12.29
N ASN A 101 -7.15 -15.39 13.51
CA ASN A 101 -7.38 -14.38 14.55
C ASN A 101 -6.68 -13.06 14.30
N PHE A 102 -5.66 -13.04 13.44
CA PHE A 102 -4.93 -11.82 13.10
C PHE A 102 -4.48 -11.86 11.66
N LYS A 103 -4.15 -10.67 11.12
CA LYS A 103 -3.59 -10.51 9.78
C LYS A 103 -2.12 -10.12 9.94
N GLN A 104 -1.24 -10.81 9.25
CA GLN A 104 0.19 -10.57 9.35
C GLN A 104 0.71 -9.90 8.07
N TRP A 105 1.27 -8.72 8.22
CA TRP A 105 2.06 -8.09 7.14
C TRP A 105 3.50 -8.58 7.33
N ARG A 106 3.89 -9.53 6.50
CA ARG A 106 5.15 -10.25 6.67
C ARG A 106 6.36 -9.46 6.18
N ARG A 107 6.19 -8.70 5.12
CA ARG A 107 7.23 -7.85 4.55
C ARG A 107 6.62 -6.81 3.63
N ILE A 108 7.38 -5.77 3.37
CA ILE A 108 7.00 -4.64 2.52
C ILE A 108 8.05 -4.46 1.45
N GLY A 109 7.65 -4.10 0.25
CA GLY A 109 8.56 -3.89 -0.87
C GLY A 109 8.01 -2.96 -1.92
N ILE A 110 8.76 -2.82 -3.02
CA ILE A 110 8.35 -2.01 -4.17
C ILE A 110 7.98 -2.96 -5.30
N ASP A 111 6.82 -2.74 -5.91
CA ASP A 111 6.43 -3.46 -7.11
C ASP A 111 7.31 -3.05 -8.29
N LYS A 112 7.95 -4.03 -8.89
CA LYS A 112 8.80 -3.85 -10.08
C LYS A 112 8.20 -4.54 -11.31
N THR A 113 6.97 -5.00 -11.21
CA THR A 113 6.26 -5.64 -12.31
C THR A 113 6.02 -4.60 -13.42
N ASN A 114 6.54 -4.89 -14.60
CA ASN A 114 6.47 -3.98 -15.74
C ASN A 114 5.39 -4.43 -16.71
N GLU A 115 4.17 -4.62 -16.20
CA GLU A 115 3.02 -5.10 -16.95
C GLU A 115 1.81 -4.20 -16.73
N TRP A 116 1.00 -4.02 -17.77
CA TRP A 116 -0.19 -3.17 -17.72
C TRP A 116 -1.42 -3.83 -17.09
N GLU A 117 -1.39 -5.14 -16.93
CA GLU A 117 -2.51 -5.87 -16.33
C GLU A 117 -2.45 -5.79 -14.81
N ALA A 118 -3.50 -5.28 -14.19
CA ALA A 118 -3.58 -5.13 -12.74
C ALA A 118 -3.37 -6.46 -12.00
N GLU A 119 -3.86 -7.56 -12.55
CA GLU A 119 -3.73 -8.90 -11.96
C GLU A 119 -2.29 -9.40 -11.87
N LYS A 120 -1.40 -8.87 -12.70
CA LYS A 120 0.03 -9.20 -12.69
C LYS A 120 0.80 -8.49 -11.60
N LEU A 121 0.21 -7.50 -10.98
CA LEU A 121 0.83 -6.72 -9.93
C LEU A 121 1.33 -7.63 -8.80
N GLY A 122 2.55 -7.38 -8.32
CA GLY A 122 3.17 -8.20 -7.29
C GLY A 122 3.94 -9.39 -7.82
N SER A 123 4.00 -9.59 -9.15
CA SER A 123 4.76 -10.69 -9.76
C SER A 123 6.26 -10.52 -9.60
N ILE A 124 6.75 -9.28 -9.58
CA ILE A 124 8.15 -8.94 -9.36
C ILE A 124 8.19 -7.86 -8.28
N VAL A 125 8.78 -8.16 -7.14
CA VAL A 125 8.87 -7.24 -6.00
C VAL A 125 10.29 -7.15 -5.51
N GLU A 126 10.75 -5.94 -5.27
CA GLU A 126 11.99 -5.68 -4.56
C GLU A 126 11.65 -5.46 -3.09
N TRP A 127 11.98 -6.43 -2.26
CA TRP A 127 11.67 -6.38 -0.83
C TRP A 127 12.66 -5.51 -0.06
N PHE A 128 12.15 -4.78 0.90
CA PHE A 128 12.98 -3.97 1.82
C PHE A 128 13.68 -4.83 2.86
#